data_f8cac0560473b00896a73173efc4e0a2
#
_entry.id   f8cac0560473b00896a73173efc4e0a2
#
_cell.length_a   1.000
_cell.length_b   1.000
_cell.length_c   1.000
_cell.angle_alpha   90.00
_cell.angle_beta   90.00
_cell.angle_gamma   90.00
#
_symmetry.space_group_name_H-M   'P 1'
#
loop_
_entity.id
_entity.type
_entity.pdbx_description
1 polymer ?
#
loop_
_entity_poly.entity_id
_entity_poly.type
_entity_poly.pdbx_seq_one_letter_code
_entity_poly.pdbx_strand_id
1 'polypeptide(L)'
;MTRRCFISAKYGVELGTLQRVLDDVNVEWAWAHTSPHGSTVVEAVSQAIKRADFVVGVITDDDINANVMLEVGIAIGLEIPVLLLTTGKKPLPFDLASFRHFNTDLHDAKLLSLQLDLFVRSLATSKSDKRRPVTSSSGHISRIKDQPAPKLFNSALEQNISAAIHKAGGRVTIPSRSGKVLTPDLLMWLPEMDSELFNPAAIEAKKTIGAQDLPNLQRRLGEFVRNSNMGCGLIVVNSVNLARNLAQIVPYPFVFIIGLGDFKSRLEQDDLAFWIRQERNRLAHGAR
;
A
#
# COMPACT_ATOMS: atom_id res chain seq x y z
N MET A 1 18.05 -15.09 3.60
CA MET A 1 17.11 -16.23 3.73
C MET A 1 15.92 -15.93 2.82
N THR A 2 15.59 -16.85 1.94
CA THR A 2 14.39 -16.77 1.09
C THR A 2 13.16 -16.94 1.98
N ARG A 3 12.16 -16.08 1.82
CA ARG A 3 10.89 -16.19 2.56
C ARG A 3 9.95 -17.11 1.84
N ARG A 4 9.03 -17.73 2.57
CA ARG A 4 8.00 -18.62 2.04
C ARG A 4 6.62 -18.01 2.22
N CYS A 5 5.84 -18.00 1.15
CA CYS A 5 4.45 -17.53 1.10
C CYS A 5 3.52 -18.71 0.83
N PHE A 6 2.42 -18.80 1.56
CA PHE A 6 1.30 -19.64 1.17
C PHE A 6 0.23 -18.77 0.52
N ILE A 7 -0.19 -19.09 -0.71
CA ILE A 7 -1.25 -18.40 -1.42
C ILE A 7 -2.56 -19.16 -1.18
N SER A 8 -3.54 -18.47 -0.63
CA SER A 8 -4.91 -18.96 -0.45
C SER A 8 -5.82 -18.24 -1.45
N ALA A 9 -6.35 -18.95 -2.42
CA ALA A 9 -7.20 -18.39 -3.46
C ALA A 9 -8.24 -19.43 -3.94
N LYS A 10 -9.39 -18.91 -4.41
CA LYS A 10 -10.41 -19.76 -5.07
C LYS A 10 -9.82 -20.39 -6.34
N TYR A 11 -10.21 -21.64 -6.59
CA TYR A 11 -9.86 -22.31 -7.85
C TYR A 11 -10.34 -21.50 -9.06
N GLY A 12 -9.49 -21.41 -10.09
CA GLY A 12 -9.78 -20.65 -11.31
C GLY A 12 -9.44 -19.16 -11.27
N VAL A 13 -8.95 -18.64 -10.14
CA VAL A 13 -8.42 -17.27 -10.09
C VAL A 13 -7.08 -17.20 -10.80
N GLU A 14 -6.90 -16.23 -11.70
CA GLU A 14 -5.65 -16.02 -12.40
C GLU A 14 -4.61 -15.36 -11.48
N LEU A 15 -3.64 -16.14 -11.02
CA LEU A 15 -2.61 -15.72 -10.08
C LEU A 15 -1.24 -15.46 -10.74
N GLY A 16 -1.12 -15.61 -12.05
CA GLY A 16 0.17 -15.56 -12.75
C GLY A 16 0.96 -14.26 -12.56
N THR A 17 0.27 -13.13 -12.40
CA THR A 17 0.93 -11.86 -12.09
C THR A 17 1.41 -11.80 -10.63
N LEU A 18 0.59 -12.27 -9.69
CA LEU A 18 0.95 -12.36 -8.27
C LEU A 18 2.17 -13.29 -8.08
N GLN A 19 2.18 -14.44 -8.74
CA GLN A 19 3.27 -15.40 -8.69
C GLN A 19 4.59 -14.79 -9.19
N ARG A 20 4.56 -14.13 -10.36
CA ARG A 20 5.73 -13.40 -10.89
C ARG A 20 6.24 -12.33 -9.93
N VAL A 21 5.35 -11.57 -9.33
CA VAL A 21 5.76 -10.53 -8.38
C VAL A 21 6.38 -11.11 -7.13
N LEU A 22 5.91 -12.27 -6.64
CA LEU A 22 6.54 -13.00 -5.53
C LEU A 22 7.94 -13.50 -5.92
N ASP A 23 8.10 -14.02 -7.14
CA ASP A 23 9.40 -14.45 -7.67
C ASP A 23 10.38 -13.25 -7.77
N ASP A 24 9.92 -12.10 -8.27
CA ASP A 24 10.71 -10.88 -8.41
C ASP A 24 11.23 -10.33 -7.07
N VAL A 25 10.48 -10.55 -5.99
CA VAL A 25 10.90 -10.17 -4.62
C VAL A 25 11.58 -11.31 -3.86
N ASN A 26 11.96 -12.39 -4.56
CA ASN A 26 12.67 -13.56 -4.04
C ASN A 26 11.92 -14.24 -2.88
N VAL A 27 10.62 -14.47 -3.07
CA VAL A 27 9.73 -15.20 -2.15
C VAL A 27 9.32 -16.52 -2.79
N GLU A 28 9.65 -17.63 -2.16
CA GLU A 28 9.11 -18.95 -2.54
C GLU A 28 7.62 -18.99 -2.20
N TRP A 29 6.80 -19.48 -3.10
CA TRP A 29 5.36 -19.57 -2.87
C TRP A 29 4.83 -20.99 -3.09
N ALA A 30 3.78 -21.32 -2.34
CA ALA A 30 3.02 -22.57 -2.49
C ALA A 30 1.53 -22.23 -2.55
N TRP A 31 0.78 -23.02 -3.30
CA TRP A 31 -0.67 -22.93 -3.41
C TRP A 31 -1.33 -24.27 -3.06
N ALA A 32 -2.56 -24.22 -2.50
CA ALA A 32 -3.26 -25.38 -1.91
C ALA A 32 -3.51 -26.58 -2.82
N HIS A 33 -3.31 -26.46 -4.13
CA HIS A 33 -3.59 -27.55 -5.09
C HIS A 33 -2.56 -28.67 -5.18
N THR A 34 -1.46 -28.59 -4.43
CA THR A 34 -0.37 -29.60 -4.47
C THR A 34 -0.35 -30.48 -3.22
N SER A 35 -1.49 -31.01 -2.79
CA SER A 35 -1.52 -31.88 -1.61
C SER A 35 -0.93 -33.28 -1.91
N PRO A 36 -0.01 -33.79 -1.09
CA PRO A 36 0.49 -35.16 -1.21
C PRO A 36 -0.61 -36.16 -0.93
N HIS A 37 -0.60 -37.29 -1.66
CA HIS A 37 -1.51 -38.41 -1.40
C HIS A 37 -1.30 -38.95 0.02
N GLY A 38 -2.37 -39.07 0.82
CA GLY A 38 -2.36 -39.80 2.09
C GLY A 38 -2.69 -39.02 3.36
N SER A 39 -2.74 -37.66 3.30
CA SER A 39 -3.25 -36.83 4.40
C SER A 39 -4.62 -36.25 4.07
N THR A 40 -5.39 -35.87 5.10
CA THR A 40 -6.59 -35.07 4.85
C THR A 40 -6.17 -33.74 4.21
N VAL A 41 -7.01 -33.18 3.32
CA VAL A 41 -6.73 -31.89 2.66
C VAL A 41 -6.44 -30.80 3.71
N VAL A 42 -7.19 -30.80 4.82
CA VAL A 42 -7.00 -29.83 5.91
C VAL A 42 -5.63 -29.96 6.60
N GLU A 43 -5.16 -31.20 6.82
CA GLU A 43 -3.84 -31.43 7.42
C GLU A 43 -2.72 -30.97 6.50
N ALA A 44 -2.81 -31.31 5.19
CA ALA A 44 -1.82 -30.90 4.21
C ALA A 44 -1.74 -29.36 4.09
N VAL A 45 -2.88 -28.69 4.02
CA VAL A 45 -2.98 -27.22 3.99
C VAL A 45 -2.42 -26.63 5.29
N SER A 46 -2.80 -27.14 6.45
CA SER A 46 -2.28 -26.68 7.75
C SER A 46 -0.77 -26.82 7.85
N GLN A 47 -0.20 -27.91 7.31
CA GLN A 47 1.24 -28.12 7.26
C GLN A 47 1.94 -27.12 6.31
N ALA A 48 1.34 -26.84 5.15
CA ALA A 48 1.87 -25.86 4.21
C ALA A 48 1.85 -24.45 4.83
N ILE A 49 0.75 -24.07 5.48
CA ILE A 49 0.62 -22.79 6.19
C ILE A 49 1.66 -22.69 7.31
N LYS A 50 1.85 -23.71 8.13
CA LYS A 50 2.85 -23.74 9.21
C LYS A 50 4.29 -23.51 8.72
N ARG A 51 4.59 -23.87 7.49
CA ARG A 51 5.92 -23.71 6.87
C ARG A 51 6.11 -22.35 6.22
N ALA A 52 5.03 -21.59 6.06
CA ALA A 52 5.07 -20.26 5.45
C ALA A 52 5.51 -19.20 6.47
N ASP A 53 6.24 -18.20 6.01
CA ASP A 53 6.55 -17.00 6.79
C ASP A 53 5.37 -16.01 6.80
N PHE A 54 4.47 -16.11 5.81
CA PHE A 54 3.23 -15.36 5.72
C PHE A 54 2.24 -16.01 4.74
N VAL A 55 0.99 -15.58 4.79
CA VAL A 55 -0.09 -16.03 3.90
C VAL A 55 -0.61 -14.84 3.10
N VAL A 56 -0.87 -15.06 1.81
CA VAL A 56 -1.62 -14.14 0.95
C VAL A 56 -2.99 -14.75 0.66
N GLY A 57 -4.04 -14.17 1.25
CA GLY A 57 -5.42 -14.55 0.97
C GLY A 57 -6.01 -13.69 -0.15
N VAL A 58 -6.49 -14.32 -1.22
CA VAL A 58 -7.11 -13.65 -2.37
C VAL A 58 -8.62 -13.83 -2.30
N ILE A 59 -9.35 -12.73 -2.12
CA ILE A 59 -10.81 -12.68 -2.01
C ILE A 59 -11.36 -11.95 -3.23
N THR A 60 -12.16 -12.65 -4.04
CA THR A 60 -12.79 -12.11 -5.24
C THR A 60 -14.25 -11.74 -4.99
N ASP A 61 -14.80 -10.82 -5.79
CA ASP A 61 -16.17 -10.31 -5.65
C ASP A 61 -17.26 -11.36 -5.78
N ASP A 62 -16.97 -12.44 -6.53
CA ASP A 62 -18.00 -13.38 -6.94
C ASP A 62 -18.54 -14.22 -5.78
N ASP A 63 -17.68 -14.54 -4.81
CA ASP A 63 -18.07 -15.31 -3.63
C ASP A 63 -16.99 -15.26 -2.54
N ILE A 64 -17.40 -15.17 -1.28
CA ILE A 64 -16.51 -15.40 -0.14
C ILE A 64 -16.27 -16.92 -0.06
N ASN A 65 -15.18 -17.37 -0.64
CA ASN A 65 -14.87 -18.79 -0.69
C ASN A 65 -14.56 -19.35 0.70
N ALA A 66 -15.37 -20.32 1.15
CA ALA A 66 -15.23 -20.91 2.47
C ALA A 66 -13.86 -21.54 2.72
N ASN A 67 -13.21 -22.10 1.69
CA ASN A 67 -11.86 -22.68 1.83
C ASN A 67 -10.82 -21.58 2.07
N VAL A 68 -10.91 -20.47 1.34
CA VAL A 68 -10.02 -19.32 1.57
C VAL A 68 -10.21 -18.79 2.99
N MET A 69 -11.45 -18.69 3.48
CA MET A 69 -11.73 -18.27 4.86
C MET A 69 -11.17 -19.25 5.89
N LEU A 70 -11.29 -20.54 5.66
CA LEU A 70 -10.72 -21.56 6.54
C LEU A 70 -9.19 -21.46 6.58
N GLU A 71 -8.53 -21.34 5.44
CA GLU A 71 -7.07 -21.24 5.33
C GLU A 71 -6.54 -19.97 5.98
N VAL A 72 -7.19 -18.83 5.75
CA VAL A 72 -6.89 -17.56 6.44
C VAL A 72 -7.11 -17.71 7.95
N GLY A 73 -8.19 -18.33 8.38
CA GLY A 73 -8.48 -18.60 9.79
C GLY A 73 -7.42 -19.49 10.45
N ILE A 74 -6.94 -20.52 9.75
CA ILE A 74 -5.83 -21.37 10.22
C ILE A 74 -4.55 -20.54 10.38
N ALA A 75 -4.21 -19.69 9.41
CA ALA A 75 -3.04 -18.83 9.49
C ALA A 75 -3.11 -17.88 10.70
N ILE A 76 -4.27 -17.27 10.94
CA ILE A 76 -4.53 -16.40 12.10
C ILE A 76 -4.37 -17.18 13.41
N GLY A 77 -4.97 -18.36 13.51
CA GLY A 77 -4.86 -19.21 14.70
C GLY A 77 -3.43 -19.71 14.98
N LEU A 78 -2.59 -19.75 13.96
CA LEU A 78 -1.16 -20.08 14.07
C LEU A 78 -0.26 -18.85 14.24
N GLU A 79 -0.83 -17.66 14.39
CA GLU A 79 -0.12 -16.38 14.49
C GLU A 79 0.80 -16.10 13.28
N ILE A 80 0.46 -16.65 12.11
CA ILE A 80 1.19 -16.42 10.86
C ILE A 80 0.65 -15.14 10.23
N PRO A 81 1.51 -14.17 9.87
CA PRO A 81 1.08 -12.93 9.25
C PRO A 81 0.26 -13.14 7.98
N VAL A 82 -0.87 -12.43 7.85
CA VAL A 82 -1.77 -12.53 6.71
C VAL A 82 -1.86 -11.19 5.98
N LEU A 83 -1.73 -11.25 4.66
CA LEU A 83 -2.08 -10.19 3.73
C LEU A 83 -3.33 -10.60 2.96
N LEU A 84 -4.36 -9.77 2.97
CA LEU A 84 -5.56 -10.00 2.17
C LEU A 84 -5.53 -9.12 0.91
N LEU A 85 -5.72 -9.74 -0.25
CA LEU A 85 -5.92 -9.05 -1.52
C LEU A 85 -7.39 -9.22 -1.94
N THR A 86 -8.09 -8.12 -2.13
CA THR A 86 -9.49 -8.13 -2.56
C THR A 86 -9.60 -7.54 -3.94
N THR A 87 -10.41 -8.14 -4.82
CA THR A 87 -10.55 -7.67 -6.22
C THR A 87 -11.90 -7.02 -6.48
N GLY A 88 -12.65 -6.66 -5.49
CA GLY A 88 -13.99 -6.21 -5.72
C GLY A 88 -14.48 -5.07 -4.84
N LYS A 89 -15.78 -4.78 -4.95
CA LYS A 89 -16.43 -3.68 -4.22
C LYS A 89 -17.13 -4.14 -2.93
N LYS A 90 -17.25 -5.45 -2.74
CA LYS A 90 -17.90 -5.99 -1.54
C LYS A 90 -17.02 -5.77 -0.32
N PRO A 91 -17.58 -5.29 0.79
CA PRO A 91 -16.84 -5.14 2.03
C PRO A 91 -16.38 -6.51 2.54
N LEU A 92 -15.18 -6.56 3.12
CA LEU A 92 -14.72 -7.75 3.83
C LEU A 92 -15.65 -8.05 5.02
N PRO A 93 -15.78 -9.33 5.41
CA PRO A 93 -16.38 -9.69 6.69
C PRO A 93 -15.77 -8.87 7.82
N PHE A 94 -16.60 -8.48 8.80
CA PHE A 94 -16.19 -7.61 9.91
C PHE A 94 -14.93 -8.09 10.62
N ASP A 95 -14.82 -9.39 10.85
CA ASP A 95 -13.69 -10.00 11.54
C ASP A 95 -12.38 -9.91 10.73
N LEU A 96 -12.46 -9.80 9.41
CA LEU A 96 -11.30 -9.67 8.53
C LEU A 96 -10.97 -8.21 8.21
N ALA A 97 -11.88 -7.28 8.43
CA ALA A 97 -11.66 -5.86 8.12
C ALA A 97 -10.53 -5.23 8.96
N SER A 98 -10.19 -5.83 10.12
CA SER A 98 -9.07 -5.41 10.97
C SER A 98 -7.70 -5.88 10.47
N PHE A 99 -7.66 -6.84 9.54
CA PHE A 99 -6.40 -7.31 8.97
C PHE A 99 -5.91 -6.39 7.86
N ARG A 100 -4.59 -6.42 7.64
CA ARG A 100 -4.02 -5.68 6.51
C ARG A 100 -4.58 -6.24 5.21
N HIS A 101 -5.32 -5.41 4.48
CA HIS A 101 -5.92 -5.78 3.21
C HIS A 101 -5.75 -4.67 2.18
N PHE A 102 -5.68 -5.06 0.92
CA PHE A 102 -5.62 -4.14 -0.21
C PHE A 102 -6.66 -4.53 -1.24
N ASN A 103 -7.46 -3.55 -1.67
CA ASN A 103 -8.28 -3.73 -2.86
C ASN A 103 -7.39 -3.45 -4.09
N THR A 104 -7.20 -4.47 -4.91
CA THR A 104 -6.21 -4.43 -5.99
C THR A 104 -6.74 -5.12 -7.25
N ASP A 105 -6.21 -4.70 -8.39
CA ASP A 105 -6.31 -5.47 -9.62
C ASP A 105 -5.17 -6.51 -9.64
N LEU A 106 -5.49 -7.79 -9.67
CA LEU A 106 -4.50 -8.87 -9.70
C LEU A 106 -3.65 -8.86 -10.98
N HIS A 107 -4.03 -8.11 -12.01
CA HIS A 107 -3.26 -7.92 -13.24
C HIS A 107 -2.29 -6.72 -13.16
N ASP A 108 -2.43 -5.83 -12.17
CA ASP A 108 -1.50 -4.72 -11.97
C ASP A 108 -0.25 -5.15 -11.20
N ALA A 109 0.76 -5.62 -11.95
CA ALA A 109 2.03 -6.07 -11.38
C ALA A 109 2.75 -5.00 -10.54
N LYS A 110 2.62 -3.72 -10.90
CA LYS A 110 3.31 -2.63 -10.18
C LYS A 110 2.66 -2.37 -8.84
N LEU A 111 1.33 -2.35 -8.79
CA LEU A 111 0.59 -2.17 -7.56
C LEU A 111 0.80 -3.36 -6.62
N LEU A 112 0.71 -4.59 -7.15
CA LEU A 112 0.99 -5.81 -6.38
C LEU A 112 2.42 -5.83 -5.83
N SER A 113 3.42 -5.47 -6.64
CA SER A 113 4.81 -5.41 -6.21
C SER A 113 5.00 -4.42 -5.06
N LEU A 114 4.40 -3.23 -5.14
CA LEU A 114 4.43 -2.25 -4.06
C LEU A 114 3.79 -2.82 -2.78
N GLN A 115 2.57 -3.36 -2.88
CA GLN A 115 1.80 -3.88 -1.74
C GLN A 115 2.52 -5.03 -1.05
N LEU A 116 3.06 -5.98 -1.83
CA LEU A 116 3.82 -7.13 -1.31
C LEU A 116 5.13 -6.70 -0.66
N ASP A 117 5.89 -5.80 -1.29
CA ASP A 117 7.14 -5.33 -0.73
C ASP A 117 6.93 -4.58 0.60
N LEU A 118 5.89 -3.75 0.69
CA LEU A 118 5.48 -3.09 1.93
C LEU A 118 5.14 -4.09 3.03
N PHE A 119 4.35 -5.11 2.69
CA PHE A 119 3.97 -6.15 3.63
C PHE A 119 5.18 -6.95 4.10
N VAL A 120 6.00 -7.44 3.19
CA VAL A 120 7.20 -8.24 3.48
C VAL A 120 8.20 -7.47 4.35
N ARG A 121 8.32 -6.16 4.18
CA ARG A 121 9.17 -5.30 5.03
C ARG A 121 8.61 -5.14 6.44
N SER A 122 7.29 -4.97 6.57
CA SER A 122 6.68 -4.89 7.89
C SER A 122 6.88 -6.15 8.74
N LEU A 123 7.03 -7.32 8.09
CA LEU A 123 7.38 -8.56 8.78
C LEU A 123 8.79 -8.56 9.38
N ALA A 124 9.72 -7.80 8.78
CA ALA A 124 11.10 -7.70 9.28
C ALA A 124 11.17 -6.84 10.55
N THR A 125 10.41 -5.76 10.62
CA THR A 125 10.35 -4.87 11.80
C THR A 125 9.65 -5.52 12.98
N SER A 126 8.60 -6.28 12.75
CA SER A 126 7.84 -6.97 13.80
C SER A 126 8.64 -8.06 14.55
N LYS A 127 9.63 -8.70 13.90
CA LYS A 127 10.52 -9.68 14.56
C LYS A 127 11.60 -9.03 15.46
N SER A 128 11.90 -7.75 15.27
CA SER A 128 12.90 -7.04 16.08
C SER A 128 12.35 -6.43 17.37
N ASP A 129 11.04 -6.16 17.42
CA ASP A 129 10.41 -5.49 18.58
C ASP A 129 10.17 -6.39 19.80
N LYS A 130 10.28 -7.73 19.66
CA LYS A 130 10.18 -8.63 20.82
C LYS A 130 11.45 -8.69 21.70
N ARG A 131 12.54 -7.98 21.35
CA ARG A 131 13.77 -7.90 22.15
C ARG A 131 14.55 -6.61 21.83
N ARG A 132 14.20 -5.44 22.42
CA ARG A 132 15.17 -4.44 22.91
C ARG A 132 14.49 -3.11 23.27
N PRO A 133 14.97 -2.41 24.31
CA PRO A 133 14.59 -1.02 24.55
C PRO A 133 15.23 -0.13 23.50
N VAL A 134 14.52 0.95 23.16
CA VAL A 134 14.88 1.95 22.16
C VAL A 134 16.23 2.59 22.50
N THR A 135 17.27 2.25 21.77
CA THR A 135 18.46 3.09 21.61
C THR A 135 18.70 3.27 20.12
N SER A 136 18.69 4.52 19.73
CA SER A 136 18.98 4.98 18.38
C SER A 136 20.36 4.48 17.89
N SER A 137 20.40 3.65 16.88
CA SER A 137 21.61 3.39 16.10
C SER A 137 21.27 3.28 14.62
N SER A 138 21.81 4.23 13.87
CA SER A 138 21.84 4.27 12.42
C SER A 138 22.42 2.98 11.84
N GLY A 139 21.58 2.10 11.32
CA GLY A 139 21.99 0.89 10.61
C GLY A 139 22.12 1.18 9.11
N HIS A 140 23.33 0.94 8.59
CA HIS A 140 23.68 1.02 7.18
C HIS A 140 22.68 0.22 6.30
N ILE A 141 21.94 0.93 5.47
CA ILE A 141 21.17 0.35 4.37
C ILE A 141 22.16 0.01 3.26
N SER A 142 22.33 -1.28 2.98
CA SER A 142 23.09 -1.73 1.82
C SER A 142 22.48 -1.14 0.55
N ARG A 143 23.23 -0.30 -0.15
CA ARG A 143 22.87 0.26 -1.45
C ARG A 143 22.63 -0.87 -2.44
N ILE A 144 21.37 -1.05 -2.84
CA ILE A 144 21.05 -1.76 -4.08
C ILE A 144 21.52 -0.83 -5.21
N LYS A 145 22.41 -1.36 -6.06
CA LYS A 145 22.96 -0.62 -7.20
C LYS A 145 21.84 -0.07 -8.06
N ASP A 146 21.87 1.25 -8.24
CA ASP A 146 21.03 1.98 -9.19
C ASP A 146 21.21 1.40 -10.60
N GLN A 147 20.19 0.70 -11.09
CA GLN A 147 19.97 0.63 -12.53
C GLN A 147 19.23 1.90 -12.95
N PRO A 148 19.66 2.60 -14.00
CA PRO A 148 18.94 3.77 -14.48
C PRO A 148 17.57 3.33 -14.95
N ALA A 149 16.53 3.70 -14.19
CA ALA A 149 15.14 3.44 -14.54
C ALA A 149 14.82 4.11 -15.89
N PRO A 150 14.10 3.43 -16.80
CA PRO A 150 13.61 4.05 -18.01
C PRO A 150 12.77 5.28 -17.64
N LYS A 151 12.74 6.31 -18.49
CA LYS A 151 11.98 7.56 -18.33
C LYS A 151 10.47 7.26 -18.17
N LEU A 152 10.03 7.00 -16.97
CA LEU A 152 8.66 6.58 -16.61
C LEU A 152 7.77 7.75 -16.18
N PHE A 153 8.35 8.91 -15.88
CA PHE A 153 7.60 10.06 -15.40
C PHE A 153 7.06 10.92 -16.54
N ASN A 154 5.78 11.29 -16.42
CA ASN A 154 5.12 12.12 -17.46
C ASN A 154 5.50 13.62 -17.33
N SER A 155 6.04 14.05 -16.18
CA SER A 155 6.39 15.46 -15.96
C SER A 155 7.62 15.63 -15.07
N ALA A 156 8.29 16.80 -15.23
CA ALA A 156 9.40 17.21 -14.36
C ALA A 156 8.95 17.36 -12.89
N LEU A 157 7.67 17.66 -12.64
CA LEU A 157 7.10 17.78 -11.31
C LEU A 157 7.04 16.40 -10.62
N GLU A 158 6.57 15.37 -11.33
CA GLU A 158 6.56 13.98 -10.82
C GLU A 158 7.98 13.49 -10.51
N GLN A 159 8.96 13.81 -11.37
CA GLN A 159 10.37 13.50 -11.11
C GLN A 159 10.88 14.16 -9.83
N ASN A 160 10.55 15.44 -9.64
CA ASN A 160 10.94 16.20 -8.45
C ASN A 160 10.32 15.65 -7.15
N ILE A 161 9.06 15.25 -7.21
CA ILE A 161 8.35 14.62 -6.09
C ILE A 161 8.99 13.26 -5.78
N SER A 162 9.20 12.44 -6.79
CA SER A 162 9.83 11.12 -6.65
C SER A 162 11.24 11.21 -6.05
N ALA A 163 12.06 12.14 -6.54
CA ALA A 163 13.41 12.35 -6.01
C ALA A 163 13.40 12.77 -4.52
N ALA A 164 12.46 13.63 -4.12
CA ALA A 164 12.32 14.04 -2.73
C ALA A 164 11.92 12.86 -1.82
N ILE A 165 10.97 12.02 -2.27
CA ILE A 165 10.53 10.83 -1.53
C ILE A 165 11.68 9.83 -1.38
N HIS A 166 12.43 9.57 -2.45
CA HIS A 166 13.60 8.67 -2.37
C HIS A 166 14.69 9.20 -1.44
N LYS A 167 14.93 10.53 -1.43
CA LYS A 167 15.88 11.15 -0.50
C LYS A 167 15.48 10.95 0.96
N ALA A 168 14.18 10.94 1.25
CA ALA A 168 13.61 10.66 2.57
C ALA A 168 13.51 9.14 2.89
N GLY A 169 14.16 8.26 2.11
CA GLY A 169 14.11 6.82 2.33
C GLY A 169 12.82 6.13 1.89
N GLY A 170 11.91 6.88 1.25
CA GLY A 170 10.66 6.38 0.75
C GLY A 170 10.76 5.70 -0.62
N ARG A 171 9.63 5.21 -1.09
CA ARG A 171 9.48 4.56 -2.40
C ARG A 171 8.34 5.17 -3.19
N VAL A 172 8.51 5.15 -4.50
CA VAL A 172 7.51 5.64 -5.45
C VAL A 172 7.29 4.60 -6.53
N THR A 173 6.04 4.40 -6.90
CA THR A 173 5.67 3.66 -8.11
C THR A 173 4.63 4.45 -8.90
N ILE A 174 4.62 4.23 -10.21
CA ILE A 174 3.61 4.78 -11.11
C ILE A 174 2.60 3.68 -11.37
N PRO A 175 1.34 3.85 -10.95
CA PRO A 175 0.31 2.84 -11.17
C PRO A 175 0.05 2.64 -12.67
N SER A 176 -0.27 1.41 -13.07
CA SER A 176 -0.64 1.10 -14.46
C SER A 176 -1.97 1.77 -14.79
N ARG A 177 -2.04 2.46 -15.93
CA ARG A 177 -3.28 3.07 -16.40
C ARG A 177 -4.19 2.01 -17.00
N SER A 178 -5.09 1.44 -16.23
CA SER A 178 -6.18 0.62 -16.76
C SER A 178 -7.37 1.51 -17.13
N GLY A 179 -7.64 1.61 -18.39
CA GLY A 179 -8.43 2.55 -19.21
C GLY A 179 -9.75 3.16 -18.73
N LYS A 180 -10.29 2.94 -17.53
CA LYS A 180 -11.59 3.50 -17.11
C LYS A 180 -11.62 4.12 -15.70
N VAL A 181 -10.62 3.91 -14.88
CA VAL A 181 -10.56 4.44 -13.51
C VAL A 181 -9.48 5.50 -13.42
N LEU A 182 -9.76 6.57 -12.68
CA LEU A 182 -8.73 7.57 -12.39
C LEU A 182 -7.56 6.88 -11.68
N THR A 183 -6.40 6.95 -12.32
CA THR A 183 -5.14 6.51 -11.73
C THR A 183 -4.40 7.75 -11.25
N PRO A 184 -3.93 7.81 -9.99
CA PRO A 184 -3.09 8.90 -9.52
C PRO A 184 -1.76 8.92 -10.28
N ASP A 185 -1.07 10.04 -10.26
CA ASP A 185 0.21 10.18 -10.95
C ASP A 185 1.28 9.28 -10.32
N LEU A 186 1.30 9.18 -8.98
CA LEU A 186 2.28 8.40 -8.22
C LEU A 186 1.61 7.69 -7.03
N LEU A 187 2.19 6.57 -6.61
CA LEU A 187 1.95 5.97 -5.31
C LEU A 187 3.22 6.08 -4.48
N MET A 188 3.09 6.53 -3.25
CA MET A 188 4.19 6.78 -2.33
C MET A 188 4.10 5.86 -1.12
N TRP A 189 5.25 5.42 -0.66
CA TRP A 189 5.44 4.81 0.64
C TRP A 189 6.57 5.51 1.40
N LEU A 190 6.35 5.80 2.68
CA LEU A 190 7.33 6.37 3.59
C LEU A 190 7.36 5.58 4.89
N PRO A 191 8.54 5.23 5.45
CA PRO A 191 8.63 4.47 6.71
C PRO A 191 7.90 5.14 7.87
N GLU A 192 7.99 6.45 8.00
CA GLU A 192 7.34 7.24 9.06
C GLU A 192 5.80 7.18 9.05
N MET A 193 5.20 6.86 7.90
CA MET A 193 3.75 6.82 7.71
C MET A 193 3.13 5.46 8.08
N ASP A 194 3.93 4.43 8.37
CA ASP A 194 3.44 3.09 8.69
C ASP A 194 2.64 3.04 9.99
N SER A 195 3.14 3.68 11.05
CA SER A 195 2.49 3.72 12.36
C SER A 195 1.13 4.42 12.36
N GLU A 196 0.90 5.33 11.38
CA GLU A 196 -0.32 6.12 11.27
C GLU A 196 -1.31 5.54 10.26
N LEU A 197 -1.00 4.40 9.64
CA LEU A 197 -1.79 3.75 8.59
C LEU A 197 -2.02 4.63 7.35
N PHE A 198 -1.09 5.55 7.06
CA PHE A 198 -1.16 6.43 5.89
C PHE A 198 -0.50 5.83 4.64
N ASN A 199 0.19 4.71 4.77
CA ASN A 199 0.79 3.99 3.66
C ASN A 199 -0.18 2.95 3.04
N PRO A 200 -0.11 2.77 1.72
CA PRO A 200 0.49 3.68 0.75
C PRO A 200 -0.36 4.94 0.55
N ALA A 201 0.28 6.04 0.15
CA ALA A 201 -0.41 7.28 -0.20
C ALA A 201 -0.49 7.45 -1.73
N ALA A 202 -1.65 7.88 -2.23
CA ALA A 202 -1.84 8.23 -3.63
C ALA A 202 -1.50 9.70 -3.85
N ILE A 203 -0.66 10.02 -4.85
CA ILE A 203 -0.23 11.40 -5.15
C ILE A 203 -0.76 11.82 -6.52
N GLU A 204 -1.40 12.97 -6.54
CA GLU A 204 -1.74 13.72 -7.73
C GLU A 204 -0.88 14.98 -7.81
N ALA A 205 -0.08 15.14 -8.86
CA ALA A 205 0.86 16.24 -9.05
C ALA A 205 0.30 17.29 -10.00
N LYS A 206 0.18 18.54 -9.56
CA LYS A 206 -0.35 19.64 -10.37
C LYS A 206 0.60 20.83 -10.39
N LYS A 207 0.90 21.38 -11.55
CA LYS A 207 1.66 22.63 -11.67
C LYS A 207 0.88 23.78 -11.06
N THR A 208 -0.37 23.89 -11.41
CA THR A 208 -1.34 24.86 -10.90
C THR A 208 -2.70 24.17 -10.81
N ILE A 209 -3.58 24.67 -9.95
CA ILE A 209 -4.95 24.20 -9.85
C ILE A 209 -5.88 25.38 -9.66
N GLY A 210 -6.98 25.41 -10.41
CA GLY A 210 -8.06 26.37 -10.24
C GLY A 210 -8.96 26.00 -9.06
N ALA A 211 -9.51 26.98 -8.36
CA ALA A 211 -10.43 26.74 -7.24
C ALA A 211 -11.64 25.91 -7.66
N GLN A 212 -12.11 26.07 -8.89
CA GLN A 212 -13.26 25.35 -9.47
C GLN A 212 -12.95 23.87 -9.79
N ASP A 213 -11.68 23.52 -10.09
CA ASP A 213 -11.28 22.17 -10.48
C ASP A 213 -10.96 21.30 -9.26
N LEU A 214 -10.59 21.94 -8.17
CA LEU A 214 -10.10 21.28 -6.96
C LEU A 214 -11.12 20.33 -6.31
N PRO A 215 -12.42 20.67 -6.15
CA PRO A 215 -13.40 19.76 -5.57
C PRO A 215 -13.56 18.47 -6.37
N ASN A 216 -13.56 18.58 -7.71
CA ASN A 216 -13.65 17.41 -8.57
C ASN A 216 -12.40 16.52 -8.45
N LEU A 217 -11.20 17.12 -8.40
CA LEU A 217 -9.95 16.39 -8.21
C LEU A 217 -9.90 15.69 -6.86
N GLN A 218 -10.29 16.38 -5.77
CA GLN A 218 -10.37 15.78 -4.44
C GLN A 218 -11.34 14.60 -4.39
N ARG A 219 -12.55 14.76 -4.97
CA ARG A 219 -13.52 13.66 -5.03
C ARG A 219 -12.96 12.46 -5.77
N ARG A 220 -12.36 12.66 -6.95
CA ARG A 220 -11.79 11.59 -7.78
C ARG A 220 -10.64 10.87 -7.08
N LEU A 221 -9.71 11.61 -6.47
CA LEU A 221 -8.60 11.03 -5.71
C LEU A 221 -9.10 10.31 -4.46
N GLY A 222 -10.10 10.86 -3.77
CA GLY A 222 -10.72 10.23 -2.60
C GLY A 222 -11.49 8.96 -2.94
N GLU A 223 -12.16 8.90 -4.10
CA GLU A 223 -12.77 7.68 -4.61
C GLU A 223 -11.69 6.61 -4.90
N PHE A 224 -10.56 7.00 -5.51
CA PHE A 224 -9.44 6.10 -5.73
C PHE A 224 -8.86 5.59 -4.41
N VAL A 225 -8.57 6.47 -3.46
CA VAL A 225 -8.04 6.12 -2.11
C VAL A 225 -8.95 5.09 -1.44
N ARG A 226 -10.26 5.32 -1.45
CA ARG A 226 -11.24 4.44 -0.81
C ARG A 226 -11.34 3.10 -1.53
N ASN A 227 -11.43 3.11 -2.85
CA ASN A 227 -11.64 1.90 -3.64
C ASN A 227 -10.38 1.01 -3.69
N SER A 228 -9.20 1.61 -3.53
CA SER A 228 -7.91 0.90 -3.52
C SER A 228 -7.38 0.64 -2.10
N ASN A 229 -8.17 0.99 -1.07
CA ASN A 229 -7.79 0.89 0.34
C ASN A 229 -6.42 1.52 0.64
N MET A 230 -6.16 2.68 0.04
CA MET A 230 -4.97 3.48 0.31
C MET A 230 -5.11 4.22 1.64
N GLY A 231 -4.00 4.52 2.30
CA GLY A 231 -4.02 5.21 3.58
C GLY A 231 -4.48 6.67 3.46
N CYS A 232 -4.05 7.37 2.39
CA CYS A 232 -4.49 8.74 2.10
C CYS A 232 -4.19 9.16 0.65
N GLY A 233 -4.73 10.30 0.25
CA GLY A 233 -4.42 10.98 -1.00
C GLY A 233 -3.75 12.33 -0.74
N LEU A 234 -2.75 12.66 -1.56
CA LEU A 234 -2.05 13.94 -1.53
C LEU A 234 -2.16 14.63 -2.88
N ILE A 235 -2.64 15.86 -2.91
CA ILE A 235 -2.55 16.73 -4.07
C ILE A 235 -1.36 17.65 -3.84
N VAL A 236 -0.28 17.40 -4.58
CA VAL A 236 0.95 18.21 -4.49
C VAL A 236 0.95 19.26 -5.59
N VAL A 237 0.95 20.53 -5.22
CA VAL A 237 0.83 21.66 -6.15
C VAL A 237 2.12 22.49 -6.18
N ASN A 238 2.64 22.71 -7.39
CA ASN A 238 3.82 23.54 -7.60
C ASN A 238 3.49 25.06 -7.70
N SER A 239 2.59 25.56 -6.86
CA SER A 239 2.19 26.96 -6.84
C SER A 239 2.49 27.61 -5.50
N VAL A 240 3.13 28.77 -5.54
CA VAL A 240 3.47 29.59 -4.36
C VAL A 240 2.21 30.25 -3.73
N ASN A 241 1.12 30.37 -4.50
CA ASN A 241 -0.10 31.07 -4.06
C ASN A 241 -1.19 30.14 -3.49
N LEU A 242 -0.86 28.88 -3.22
CA LEU A 242 -1.81 27.89 -2.72
C LEU A 242 -2.45 28.30 -1.39
N ALA A 243 -1.67 28.89 -0.48
CA ALA A 243 -2.12 29.21 0.87
C ALA A 243 -3.34 30.18 0.93
N ARG A 244 -3.48 31.08 -0.04
CA ARG A 244 -4.61 32.04 -0.08
C ARG A 244 -5.93 31.41 -0.54
N ASN A 245 -5.84 30.35 -1.35
CA ASN A 245 -7.01 29.67 -1.91
C ASN A 245 -7.48 28.48 -1.05
N LEU A 246 -6.62 27.98 -0.15
CA LEU A 246 -6.91 26.82 0.71
C LEU A 246 -7.99 27.09 1.75
N ALA A 247 -8.18 28.34 2.18
CA ALA A 247 -9.18 28.72 3.18
C ALA A 247 -10.64 28.51 2.71
N GLN A 248 -10.87 28.34 1.41
CA GLN A 248 -12.21 28.13 0.80
C GLN A 248 -12.47 26.68 0.35
N ILE A 249 -11.54 25.76 0.63
CA ILE A 249 -11.63 24.40 0.13
C ILE A 249 -12.51 23.57 1.05
N VAL A 250 -13.53 22.96 0.48
CA VAL A 250 -14.34 21.96 1.18
C VAL A 250 -13.45 20.76 1.50
N PRO A 251 -13.30 20.39 2.78
CA PRO A 251 -12.51 19.24 3.15
C PRO A 251 -13.04 17.96 2.51
N TYR A 252 -12.15 17.16 1.92
CA TYR A 252 -12.51 15.83 1.48
C TYR A 252 -11.80 14.80 2.36
N PRO A 253 -12.51 13.85 2.95
CA PRO A 253 -11.91 12.86 3.84
C PRO A 253 -10.73 12.14 3.19
N PHE A 254 -9.62 12.05 3.92
CA PHE A 254 -8.37 11.38 3.50
C PHE A 254 -7.66 11.95 2.28
N VAL A 255 -8.05 13.13 1.79
CA VAL A 255 -7.34 13.84 0.71
C VAL A 255 -6.82 15.18 1.21
N PHE A 256 -5.52 15.35 1.19
CA PHE A 256 -4.81 16.53 1.68
C PHE A 256 -4.16 17.27 0.53
N ILE A 257 -4.04 18.60 0.67
CA ILE A 257 -3.45 19.45 -0.34
C ILE A 257 -2.22 20.12 0.27
N ILE A 258 -1.11 20.03 -0.43
CA ILE A 258 0.16 20.57 0.04
C ILE A 258 0.94 21.22 -1.11
N GLY A 259 1.61 22.34 -0.82
CA GLY A 259 2.57 22.94 -1.75
C GLY A 259 3.82 22.08 -1.91
N LEU A 260 4.44 22.09 -3.09
CA LEU A 260 5.65 21.30 -3.34
C LEU A 260 6.80 21.68 -2.39
N GLY A 261 6.94 22.96 -2.05
CA GLY A 261 7.96 23.43 -1.12
C GLY A 261 7.75 22.86 0.28
N ASP A 262 6.52 22.96 0.80
CA ASP A 262 6.15 22.42 2.12
C ASP A 262 6.26 20.90 2.15
N PHE A 263 5.84 20.23 1.08
CA PHE A 263 5.97 18.78 0.95
C PHE A 263 7.43 18.33 1.08
N LYS A 264 8.35 19.00 0.36
CA LYS A 264 9.80 18.70 0.45
C LYS A 264 10.37 18.98 1.83
N SER A 265 10.02 20.13 2.43
CA SER A 265 10.47 20.48 3.76
C SER A 265 10.05 19.47 4.81
N ARG A 266 8.80 18.97 4.73
CA ARG A 266 8.28 17.97 5.66
C ARG A 266 8.94 16.61 5.49
N LEU A 267 9.25 16.23 4.25
CA LEU A 267 10.04 15.01 3.98
C LEU A 267 11.45 15.09 4.56
N GLU A 268 12.09 16.27 4.49
CA GLU A 268 13.45 16.50 5.05
C GLU A 268 13.45 16.53 6.59
N GLN A 269 12.33 16.85 7.22
CA GLN A 269 12.18 16.93 8.67
C GLN A 269 11.54 15.69 9.29
N ASP A 270 11.21 14.66 8.50
CA ASP A 270 10.48 13.45 8.91
C ASP A 270 9.15 13.78 9.65
N ASP A 271 8.45 14.84 9.24
CA ASP A 271 7.22 15.32 9.89
C ASP A 271 5.95 15.26 9.01
N LEU A 272 6.02 14.65 7.81
CA LEU A 272 4.89 14.56 6.90
C LEU A 272 3.73 13.76 7.51
N ALA A 273 4.01 12.63 8.16
CA ALA A 273 3.00 11.82 8.84
C ALA A 273 2.31 12.58 9.97
N PHE A 274 3.09 13.33 10.75
CA PHE A 274 2.56 14.19 11.81
C PHE A 274 1.63 15.27 11.25
N TRP A 275 2.04 15.94 10.18
CA TRP A 275 1.22 16.94 9.52
C TRP A 275 -0.08 16.38 8.97
N ILE A 276 -0.04 15.23 8.28
CA ILE A 276 -1.25 14.55 7.77
C ILE A 276 -2.22 14.25 8.92
N ARG A 277 -1.71 13.76 10.06
CA ARG A 277 -2.52 13.51 11.25
C ARG A 277 -3.17 14.77 11.79
N GLN A 278 -2.43 15.87 11.87
CA GLN A 278 -2.95 17.18 12.30
C GLN A 278 -4.06 17.65 11.37
N GLU A 279 -3.83 17.62 10.06
CA GLU A 279 -4.83 17.99 9.07
C GLU A 279 -6.07 17.10 9.13
N ARG A 280 -5.91 15.79 9.27
CA ARG A 280 -7.02 14.86 9.46
C ARG A 280 -7.87 15.22 10.68
N ASN A 281 -7.21 15.49 11.80
CA ASN A 281 -7.90 15.85 13.05
C ASN A 281 -8.62 17.22 12.90
N ARG A 282 -7.99 18.20 12.26
CA ARG A 282 -8.62 19.49 11.95
C ARG A 282 -9.89 19.31 11.09
N LEU A 283 -9.82 18.43 10.08
CA LEU A 283 -10.96 18.18 9.19
C LEU A 283 -12.08 17.40 9.89
N ALA A 284 -11.75 16.47 10.79
CA ALA A 284 -12.71 15.64 11.50
C ALA A 284 -13.47 16.39 12.61
N HIS A 285 -12.80 17.31 13.28
CA HIS A 285 -13.36 17.99 14.47
C HIS A 285 -13.75 19.45 14.22
N GLY A 286 -13.58 19.97 13.00
CA GLY A 286 -13.75 21.38 12.66
C GLY A 286 -12.59 22.21 13.22
N ALA A 287 -12.16 23.24 12.48
CA ALA A 287 -11.26 24.24 13.05
C ALA A 287 -12.02 25.00 14.14
N ARG A 288 -11.59 24.85 15.39
CA ARG A 288 -11.87 25.83 16.44
C ARG A 288 -10.83 26.92 16.40
#